data_fd70f9d2842d947ead43cce9aa03c2ad
#
_entry.id   fd70f9d2842d947ead43cce9aa03c2ad
#
_cell.length_a   1.000
_cell.length_b   1.000
_cell.length_c   1.000
_cell.angle_alpha   90.00
_cell.angle_beta   90.00
_cell.angle_gamma   90.00
#
_symmetry.space_group_name_H-M   'P 1'
#
loop_
_entity.id
_entity.type
_entity.pdbx_description
1 polymer ?
#
loop_
_entity_poly.entity_id
_entity_poly.type
_entity_poly.pdbx_seq_one_letter_code
_entity_poly.pdbx_strand_id
1 'polypeptide(L)'
;YVSHRIDMANIRIALRLREENADDSVFIQGGSLDLKRLAGNLEGIVKAIERSHLPFSLGEAVRKSADSPNDLELALSEVTASDIAHMWNTPLSIEPVFAFAALAQSQVALLRALVIGKRAALDPQSIKQMLPPFISASHYVL
;
A
#
# COMPACT_ATOMS: atom_id res chain seq x y z
N TYR A 1 8.62 6.87 3.85
CA TYR A 1 7.21 7.04 3.45
C TYR A 1 7.06 7.28 1.94
N VAL A 2 7.64 8.37 1.38
CA VAL A 2 7.48 8.68 -0.06
C VAL A 2 8.00 7.55 -0.94
N SER A 3 9.19 7.01 -0.63
CA SER A 3 9.77 5.87 -1.34
C SER A 3 8.84 4.65 -1.33
N HIS A 4 8.30 4.29 -0.16
CA HIS A 4 7.34 3.17 -0.06
C HIS A 4 6.04 3.44 -0.82
N ARG A 5 5.56 4.69 -0.86
CA ARG A 5 4.38 5.06 -1.68
C ARG A 5 4.64 4.86 -3.17
N ILE A 6 5.83 5.21 -3.64
CA ILE A 6 6.26 4.94 -5.02
C ILE A 6 6.36 3.43 -5.25
N ASP A 7 6.98 2.69 -4.35
CA ASP A 7 7.11 1.23 -4.45
C ASP A 7 5.75 0.53 -4.52
N MET A 8 4.80 0.93 -3.68
CA MET A 8 3.43 0.38 -3.72
C MET A 8 2.70 0.69 -5.03
N ALA A 9 2.90 1.91 -5.59
CA ALA A 9 2.35 2.24 -6.90
C ALA A 9 2.99 1.38 -8.00
N ASN A 10 4.30 1.20 -7.96
CA ASN A 10 5.03 0.37 -8.93
C ASN A 10 4.63 -1.11 -8.84
N ILE A 11 4.41 -1.67 -7.64
CA ILE A 11 3.88 -3.03 -7.48
C ILE A 11 2.51 -3.17 -8.16
N ARG A 12 1.60 -2.20 -7.97
CA ARG A 12 0.29 -2.22 -8.64
C ARG A 12 0.42 -2.15 -10.16
N ILE A 13 1.32 -1.30 -10.67
CA ILE A 13 1.61 -1.21 -12.10
C ILE A 13 2.14 -2.55 -12.61
N ALA A 14 3.14 -3.12 -11.97
CA ALA A 14 3.75 -4.39 -12.35
C ALA A 14 2.73 -5.54 -12.40
N LEU A 15 1.84 -5.63 -11.40
CA LEU A 15 0.80 -6.66 -11.37
C LEU A 15 -0.27 -6.50 -12.45
N ARG A 16 -0.55 -5.26 -12.88
CA ARG A 16 -1.47 -5.00 -14.01
C ARG A 16 -0.85 -5.34 -15.36
N LEU A 17 0.46 -5.12 -15.50
CA LEU A 17 1.21 -5.30 -16.75
C LEU A 17 1.94 -6.64 -16.82
N ARG A 18 1.73 -7.55 -15.86
CA ARG A 18 2.48 -8.81 -15.74
C ARG A 18 2.43 -9.71 -16.99
N GLU A 19 1.43 -9.55 -17.82
CA GLU A 19 1.23 -10.31 -19.09
C GLU A 19 1.76 -9.55 -20.31
N GLU A 20 2.10 -8.28 -20.14
CA GLU A 20 2.70 -7.42 -21.14
C GLU A 20 4.17 -7.26 -20.81
N ASN A 21 5.06 -7.40 -21.78
CA ASN A 21 6.49 -7.09 -21.58
C ASN A 21 6.62 -5.58 -21.37
N ALA A 22 6.41 -5.14 -20.12
CA ALA A 22 6.47 -3.74 -19.75
C ALA A 22 7.91 -3.23 -19.82
N ASP A 23 8.12 -2.06 -20.44
CA ASP A 23 9.40 -1.36 -20.39
C ASP A 23 9.57 -0.69 -19.01
N ASP A 24 10.82 -0.59 -18.53
CA ASP A 24 11.19 0.07 -17.28
C ASP A 24 10.66 1.52 -17.19
N SER A 25 10.44 2.18 -18.34
CA SER A 25 9.94 3.56 -18.44
C SER A 25 8.52 3.77 -17.90
N VAL A 26 7.76 2.68 -17.71
CA VAL A 26 6.38 2.74 -17.19
C VAL A 26 6.36 2.94 -15.67
N PHE A 27 7.47 2.63 -14.99
CA PHE A 27 7.56 2.70 -13.54
C PHE A 27 7.99 4.09 -13.05
N ILE A 28 7.48 4.45 -11.88
CA ILE A 28 7.80 5.71 -11.21
C ILE A 28 9.18 5.59 -10.57
N GLN A 29 10.07 6.53 -10.87
CA GLN A 29 11.40 6.62 -10.28
C GLN A 29 11.34 7.15 -8.84
N GLY A 30 12.34 6.80 -8.01
CA GLY A 30 12.49 7.31 -6.64
C GLY A 30 12.01 6.36 -5.54
N GLY A 31 11.57 5.16 -5.89
CA GLY A 31 11.34 4.06 -4.96
C GLY A 31 12.62 3.33 -4.57
N SER A 32 12.49 2.29 -3.75
CA SER A 32 13.59 1.39 -3.34
C SER A 32 13.65 0.10 -4.16
N LEU A 33 12.59 -0.21 -4.92
CA LEU A 33 12.49 -1.43 -5.70
C LEU A 33 13.34 -1.38 -6.98
N ASP A 34 13.91 -2.52 -7.34
CA ASP A 34 14.62 -2.73 -8.62
C ASP A 34 13.59 -2.81 -9.76
N LEU A 35 13.47 -1.73 -10.54
CA LEU A 35 12.46 -1.60 -11.61
C LEU A 35 12.63 -2.64 -12.70
N LYS A 36 13.87 -3.07 -13.01
CA LYS A 36 14.13 -4.13 -13.99
C LYS A 36 13.53 -5.47 -13.57
N ARG A 37 13.48 -5.73 -12.28
CA ARG A 37 12.84 -6.93 -11.73
C ARG A 37 11.32 -6.84 -11.73
N LEU A 38 10.79 -5.63 -11.52
CA LEU A 38 9.35 -5.36 -11.58
C LEU A 38 8.78 -5.55 -13.00
N ALA A 39 9.55 -5.23 -14.02
CA ALA A 39 9.18 -5.44 -15.42
C ALA A 39 9.10 -6.92 -15.83
N GLY A 40 9.53 -7.82 -14.96
CA GLY A 40 9.55 -9.26 -15.20
C GLY A 40 8.24 -9.97 -14.83
N ASN A 41 8.39 -11.25 -14.55
CA ASN A 41 7.28 -12.11 -14.10
C ASN A 41 6.97 -11.89 -12.61
N LEU A 42 5.89 -12.54 -12.12
CA LEU A 42 5.47 -12.47 -10.73
C LEU A 42 6.59 -12.80 -9.72
N GLU A 43 7.42 -13.78 -10.04
CA GLU A 43 8.55 -14.18 -9.20
C GLU A 43 9.64 -13.08 -9.14
N GLY A 44 9.81 -12.33 -10.23
CA GLY A 44 10.68 -11.14 -10.27
C GLY A 44 10.19 -10.05 -9.33
N ILE A 45 8.88 -9.78 -9.32
CA ILE A 45 8.25 -8.81 -8.42
C ILE A 45 8.47 -9.22 -6.95
N VAL A 46 8.21 -10.49 -6.62
CA VAL A 46 8.41 -11.02 -5.27
C VAL A 46 9.88 -10.88 -4.83
N LYS A 47 10.83 -11.26 -5.69
CA LYS A 47 12.27 -11.09 -5.40
C LYS A 47 12.71 -9.63 -5.25
N ALA A 48 12.07 -8.71 -5.96
CA ALA A 48 12.32 -7.29 -5.77
C ALA A 48 11.87 -6.84 -4.38
N ILE A 49 10.69 -7.29 -3.92
CA ILE A 49 10.16 -7.00 -2.58
C ILE A 49 11.05 -7.62 -1.50
N GLU A 50 11.42 -8.89 -1.61
CA GLU A 50 12.26 -9.61 -0.64
C GLU A 50 13.65 -8.97 -0.44
N ARG A 51 14.16 -8.26 -1.44
CA ARG A 51 15.44 -7.53 -1.39
C ARG A 51 15.32 -6.07 -0.98
N SER A 52 14.11 -5.61 -0.79
CA SER A 52 13.82 -4.24 -0.35
C SER A 52 13.66 -4.15 1.17
N HIS A 53 13.35 -2.97 1.65
CA HIS A 53 12.99 -2.72 3.05
C HIS A 53 11.49 -2.94 3.35
N LEU A 54 10.72 -3.44 2.35
CA LEU A 54 9.31 -3.72 2.52
C LEU A 54 9.10 -5.03 3.33
N PRO A 55 7.97 -5.16 4.05
CA PRO A 55 7.68 -6.36 4.83
C PRO A 55 7.61 -7.61 3.96
N PHE A 56 8.16 -8.71 4.46
CA PHE A 56 8.14 -10.01 3.76
C PHE A 56 6.71 -10.51 3.47
N SER A 57 5.76 -10.21 4.36
CA SER A 57 4.33 -10.52 4.19
C SER A 57 3.74 -9.96 2.89
N LEU A 58 4.27 -8.82 2.40
CA LEU A 58 3.86 -8.24 1.14
C LEU A 58 4.24 -9.14 -0.06
N GLY A 59 5.39 -9.79 -0.03
CA GLY A 59 5.80 -10.76 -1.06
C GLY A 59 4.83 -11.94 -1.15
N GLU A 60 4.38 -12.45 0.00
CA GLU A 60 3.35 -13.51 0.03
C GLU A 60 1.98 -13.03 -0.47
N ALA A 61 1.57 -11.81 -0.11
CA ALA A 61 0.33 -11.22 -0.61
C ALA A 61 0.37 -11.04 -2.13
N VAL A 62 1.52 -10.65 -2.68
CA VAL A 62 1.73 -10.55 -4.13
C VAL A 62 1.62 -11.93 -4.81
N ARG A 63 2.18 -12.99 -4.23
CA ARG A 63 2.03 -14.36 -4.78
C ARG A 63 0.58 -14.80 -4.86
N LYS A 64 -0.24 -14.42 -3.88
CA LYS A 64 -1.66 -14.77 -3.77
C LYS A 64 -2.58 -13.76 -4.46
N SER A 65 -2.05 -12.70 -5.05
CA SER A 65 -2.84 -11.56 -5.57
C SER A 65 -3.83 -11.94 -6.68
N ALA A 66 -3.57 -13.03 -7.41
CA ALA A 66 -4.49 -13.53 -8.43
C ALA A 66 -5.78 -14.12 -7.81
N ASP A 67 -5.65 -14.79 -6.65
CA ASP A 67 -6.75 -15.45 -5.96
C ASP A 67 -7.42 -14.52 -4.94
N SER A 68 -6.65 -13.61 -4.36
CA SER A 68 -7.08 -12.73 -3.27
C SER A 68 -6.59 -11.29 -3.46
N PRO A 69 -7.16 -10.51 -4.38
CA PRO A 69 -6.74 -9.13 -4.60
C PRO A 69 -6.97 -8.22 -3.38
N ASN A 70 -7.96 -8.54 -2.52
CA ASN A 70 -8.22 -7.80 -1.29
C ASN A 70 -7.09 -7.97 -0.26
N ASP A 71 -6.49 -9.14 -0.17
CA ASP A 71 -5.36 -9.41 0.74
C ASP A 71 -4.13 -8.60 0.33
N LEU A 72 -3.91 -8.42 -0.96
CA LEU A 72 -2.85 -7.55 -1.47
C LEU A 72 -3.08 -6.09 -1.07
N GLU A 73 -4.29 -5.56 -1.29
CA GLU A 73 -4.59 -4.17 -0.91
C GLU A 73 -4.52 -3.96 0.60
N LEU A 74 -4.91 -4.97 1.39
CA LEU A 74 -4.75 -4.95 2.84
C LEU A 74 -3.26 -4.86 3.23
N ALA A 75 -2.41 -5.73 2.67
CA ALA A 75 -0.97 -5.73 2.94
C ALA A 75 -0.30 -4.40 2.55
N LEU A 76 -0.66 -3.82 1.39
CA LEU A 76 -0.18 -2.50 0.97
C LEU A 76 -0.62 -1.38 1.92
N SER A 77 -1.84 -1.49 2.45
CA SER A 77 -2.38 -0.53 3.41
C SER A 77 -1.68 -0.63 4.78
N GLU A 78 -1.31 -1.83 5.21
CA GLU A 78 -0.54 -2.06 6.44
C GLU A 78 0.86 -1.43 6.37
N VAL A 79 1.54 -1.49 5.22
CA VAL A 79 2.81 -0.77 5.01
C VAL A 79 2.62 0.73 5.21
N THR A 80 1.57 1.30 4.62
CA THR A 80 1.25 2.72 4.78
C THR A 80 0.96 3.07 6.23
N ALA A 81 0.19 2.24 6.94
CA ALA A 81 -0.14 2.44 8.34
C ALA A 81 1.11 2.43 9.23
N SER A 82 2.01 1.47 8.99
CA SER A 82 3.29 1.37 9.70
C SER A 82 4.15 2.61 9.49
N ASP A 83 4.26 3.10 8.24
CA ASP A 83 5.01 4.31 7.91
C ASP A 83 4.46 5.54 8.64
N ILE A 84 3.12 5.71 8.65
CA ILE A 84 2.48 6.83 9.32
C ILE A 84 2.73 6.76 10.83
N ALA A 85 2.61 5.57 11.43
CA ALA A 85 2.89 5.36 12.84
C ALA A 85 4.35 5.70 13.19
N HIS A 86 5.29 5.30 12.33
CA HIS A 86 6.71 5.63 12.52
C HIS A 86 6.95 7.14 12.46
N MET A 87 6.43 7.82 11.43
CA MET A 87 6.55 9.28 11.29
C MET A 87 5.92 10.04 12.46
N TRP A 88 4.79 9.54 12.98
CA TRP A 88 4.11 10.15 14.13
C TRP A 88 4.97 10.11 15.39
N ASN A 89 5.70 9.03 15.58
CA ASN A 89 6.54 8.80 16.77
C ASN A 89 7.97 9.36 16.64
N THR A 90 8.29 10.15 15.59
CA THR A 90 9.59 10.80 15.41
C THR A 90 9.50 12.26 15.87
N PRO A 91 9.75 12.57 17.17
CA PRO A 91 9.64 13.92 17.67
C PRO A 91 10.73 14.83 17.11
N LEU A 92 10.47 16.14 17.12
CA LEU A 92 11.40 17.20 16.71
C LEU A 92 11.81 17.14 15.21
N SER A 93 10.97 16.54 14.38
CA SER A 93 11.14 16.50 12.92
C SER A 93 9.90 17.05 12.21
N ILE A 94 9.97 17.18 10.89
CA ILE A 94 8.79 17.55 10.06
C ILE A 94 7.85 16.33 9.82
N GLU A 95 8.29 15.13 10.15
CA GLU A 95 7.58 13.88 9.87
C GLU A 95 6.18 13.81 10.48
N PRO A 96 5.92 14.25 11.74
CA PRO A 96 4.56 14.28 12.29
C PRO A 96 3.58 15.14 11.48
N VAL A 97 4.04 16.20 10.82
CA VAL A 97 3.18 17.02 9.95
C VAL A 97 2.75 16.23 8.72
N PHE A 98 3.66 15.50 8.10
CA PHE A 98 3.34 14.59 7.00
C PHE A 98 2.44 13.43 7.46
N ALA A 99 2.71 12.85 8.63
CA ALA A 99 1.87 11.81 9.22
C ALA A 99 0.44 12.30 9.42
N PHE A 100 0.26 13.51 9.97
CA PHE A 100 -1.06 14.12 10.13
C PHE A 100 -1.78 14.31 8.80
N ALA A 101 -1.10 14.85 7.77
CA ALA A 101 -1.68 15.03 6.45
C ALA A 101 -2.09 13.69 5.81
N ALA A 102 -1.24 12.66 5.91
CA ALA A 102 -1.51 11.32 5.41
C ALA A 102 -2.68 10.66 6.14
N LEU A 103 -2.77 10.84 7.46
CA LEU A 103 -3.89 10.35 8.27
C LEU A 103 -5.20 11.03 7.89
N ALA A 104 -5.20 12.34 7.75
CA ALA A 104 -6.38 13.11 7.32
C ALA A 104 -6.86 12.64 5.93
N GLN A 105 -5.94 12.41 4.99
CA GLN A 105 -6.26 11.88 3.68
C GLN A 105 -6.88 10.47 3.76
N SER A 106 -6.35 9.60 4.61
CA SER A 106 -6.91 8.26 4.85
C SER A 106 -8.32 8.32 5.43
N GLN A 107 -8.58 9.23 6.37
CA GLN A 107 -9.93 9.44 6.93
C GLN A 107 -10.93 9.91 5.88
N VAL A 108 -10.53 10.83 5.00
CA VAL A 108 -11.39 11.28 3.89
C VAL A 108 -11.70 10.13 2.94
N ALA A 109 -10.71 9.29 2.61
CA ALA A 109 -10.90 8.11 1.76
C ALA A 109 -11.89 7.12 2.40
N LEU A 110 -11.75 6.88 3.70
CA LEU A 110 -12.64 6.02 4.49
C LEU A 110 -14.08 6.55 4.49
N LEU A 111 -14.28 7.83 4.73
CA LEU A 111 -15.60 8.46 4.69
C LEU A 111 -16.23 8.36 3.29
N ARG A 112 -15.45 8.59 2.24
CA ARG A 112 -15.91 8.41 0.86
C ARG A 112 -16.35 6.97 0.59
N ALA A 113 -15.57 5.98 1.00
CA ALA A 113 -15.92 4.56 0.84
C ALA A 113 -17.23 4.22 1.57
N LEU A 114 -17.41 4.69 2.80
CA LEU A 114 -18.63 4.51 3.56
C LEU A 114 -19.86 5.15 2.88
N VAL A 115 -19.72 6.38 2.39
CA VAL A 115 -20.82 7.09 1.71
C VAL A 115 -21.19 6.38 0.41
N ILE A 116 -20.20 5.97 -0.39
CA ILE A 116 -20.42 5.25 -1.65
C ILE A 116 -21.06 3.89 -1.37
N GLY A 117 -20.54 3.13 -0.40
CA GLY A 117 -21.07 1.83 -0.02
C GLY A 117 -22.53 1.91 0.44
N LYS A 118 -22.88 2.91 1.26
CA LYS A 118 -24.26 3.14 1.67
C LYS A 118 -25.18 3.53 0.50
N ARG A 119 -24.71 4.40 -0.41
CA ARG A 119 -25.48 4.79 -1.59
C ARG A 119 -25.71 3.63 -2.55
N ALA A 120 -24.74 2.73 -2.67
CA ALA A 120 -24.83 1.52 -3.47
C ALA A 120 -25.63 0.39 -2.77
N ALA A 121 -26.18 0.65 -1.59
CA ALA A 121 -26.92 -0.33 -0.77
C ALA A 121 -26.13 -1.62 -0.52
N LEU A 122 -24.79 -1.51 -0.39
CA LEU A 122 -23.95 -2.64 -0.03
C LEU A 122 -24.20 -3.05 1.42
N ASP A 123 -24.10 -4.35 1.69
CA ASP A 123 -24.22 -4.84 3.06
C ASP A 123 -23.03 -4.37 3.93
N PRO A 124 -23.23 -4.23 5.25
CA PRO A 124 -22.19 -3.71 6.15
C PRO A 124 -20.88 -4.52 6.16
N GLN A 125 -20.94 -5.83 5.90
CA GLN A 125 -19.76 -6.69 5.87
C GLN A 125 -18.92 -6.43 4.62
N SER A 126 -19.57 -6.28 3.47
CA SER A 126 -18.92 -5.90 2.22
C SER A 126 -18.26 -4.52 2.33
N ILE A 127 -18.94 -3.54 2.92
CA ILE A 127 -18.34 -2.22 3.17
C ILE A 127 -17.11 -2.35 4.07
N LYS A 128 -17.19 -3.13 5.15
CA LYS A 128 -16.07 -3.34 6.09
C LYS A 128 -14.85 -3.96 5.41
N GLN A 129 -15.03 -4.89 4.48
CA GLN A 129 -13.95 -5.52 3.71
C GLN A 129 -13.26 -4.55 2.72
N MET A 130 -13.98 -3.52 2.27
CA MET A 130 -13.47 -2.51 1.34
C MET A 130 -12.74 -1.35 2.04
N LEU A 131 -12.85 -1.26 3.37
CA LEU A 131 -12.21 -0.18 4.11
C LEU A 131 -10.71 -0.45 4.27
N PRO A 132 -9.85 0.57 4.02
CA PRO A 132 -8.45 0.47 4.37
C PRO A 132 -8.31 0.22 5.88
N PRO A 133 -7.29 -0.53 6.34
CA PRO A 133 -7.05 -0.74 7.76
C PRO A 133 -6.91 0.62 8.44
N PHE A 134 -7.76 0.86 9.43
CA PHE A 134 -7.72 2.09 10.20
C PHE A 134 -6.52 2.03 11.14
N ILE A 135 -5.72 3.08 11.14
CA ILE A 135 -4.63 3.21 12.10
C ILE A 135 -5.29 3.39 13.47
N SER A 136 -5.29 2.33 14.27
CA SER A 136 -5.89 2.38 15.59
C SER A 136 -5.05 3.25 16.54
N ALA A 137 -5.70 3.82 17.55
CA ALA A 137 -5.02 4.60 18.61
C ALA A 137 -3.89 3.80 19.30
N SER A 138 -3.90 2.46 19.23
CA SER A 138 -2.83 1.60 19.74
C SER A 138 -1.49 1.76 19.02
N HIS A 139 -1.47 2.35 17.82
CA HIS A 139 -0.22 2.70 17.12
C HIS A 139 0.36 4.03 17.59
N TYR A 140 -0.40 4.82 18.35
CA TYR A 140 0.05 6.05 18.96
C TYR A 140 0.35 5.77 20.44
N VAL A 141 1.58 5.37 20.73
CA VAL A 141 2.08 5.32 22.12
C VAL A 141 2.49 6.74 22.48
N LEU A 142 1.68 7.40 23.29
CA LEU A 142 2.02 8.66 23.95
C LEU A 142 2.89 8.36 25.14
#